data_e06abc8efa29319d8a92a199a85e30c1
#
_entry.id   e06abc8efa29319d8a92a199a85e30c1
#
_cell.length_a   1.000
_cell.length_b   1.000
_cell.length_c   1.000
_cell.angle_alpha   90.00
_cell.angle_beta   90.00
_cell.angle_gamma   90.00
#
_symmetry.space_group_name_H-M   'P 1'
#
loop_
_entity.id
_entity.type
_entity.pdbx_description
1 polymer ?
#
loop_
_entity_poly.entity_id
_entity_poly.type
_entity_poly.pdbx_seq_one_letter_code
_entity_poly.pdbx_strand_id
1 'polypeptide(L)'
;MFIGVDHGTQAVRFATLDKRKLELPRENIVESSVVHDMEEGLNLKLEFVKLIGLTYSMGDGITKITNAKKVRNRGIKAVGGAGRYIGGGTAVYDAIHKSDAPAIVLPGIHDESNVDFRMKFFSHGASPEKVGLAYYVSKYHKDRDFILCDVSSNTVSLAVAESRILGAIDAAIFAPGVTQGPLDLQAIRDVDSGLMTANEAFSSGGLLKRSLSEHDMIATLALHAAMEINALQVLLRDYSAQGSIFLGGSAAAKVKVLLDEHLGTSSTVLDQWSAATGCAAIAKDVWGGALDIMGIQVDF
;
A
#
# COMPACT_ATOMS: atom_id res chain seq x y z
N MET A 1 14.62 3.25 18.57
CA MET A 1 13.67 2.28 17.99
C MET A 1 13.29 2.70 16.57
N PHE A 2 12.65 1.80 15.80
CA PHE A 2 12.15 2.12 14.46
C PHE A 2 10.67 1.79 14.43
N ILE A 3 9.88 2.70 13.87
CA ILE A 3 8.42 2.56 13.76
C ILE A 3 8.08 2.57 12.28
N GLY A 4 7.19 1.70 11.86
CA GLY A 4 6.55 1.75 10.55
C GLY A 4 5.07 2.06 10.69
N VAL A 5 4.56 2.84 9.77
CA VAL A 5 3.16 3.27 9.74
C VAL A 5 2.51 2.80 8.45
N ASP A 6 1.44 2.03 8.58
CA ASP A 6 0.58 1.60 7.49
C ASP A 6 -0.72 2.41 7.53
N HIS A 7 -0.97 3.20 6.48
CA HIS A 7 -2.17 4.02 6.34
C HIS A 7 -3.29 3.22 5.65
N GLY A 8 -3.78 2.17 6.30
CA GLY A 8 -4.91 1.38 5.79
C GLY A 8 -6.20 2.21 5.64
N THR A 9 -7.15 1.73 4.84
CA THR A 9 -8.41 2.43 4.57
C THR A 9 -9.30 2.56 5.81
N GLN A 10 -9.33 1.54 6.68
CA GLN A 10 -10.18 1.51 7.89
C GLN A 10 -9.43 1.94 9.15
N ALA A 11 -8.15 1.61 9.24
CA ALA A 11 -7.32 1.92 10.39
C ALA A 11 -5.90 2.27 9.98
N VAL A 12 -5.21 3.03 10.81
CA VAL A 12 -3.77 3.26 10.71
C VAL A 12 -3.08 2.33 11.70
N ARG A 13 -2.11 1.55 11.21
CA ARG A 13 -1.34 0.60 12.01
C ARG A 13 0.08 1.05 12.19
N PHE A 14 0.55 0.96 13.42
CA PHE A 14 1.93 1.23 13.79
C PHE A 14 2.57 -0.06 14.28
N ALA A 15 3.75 -0.36 13.80
CA ALA A 15 4.52 -1.52 14.25
C ALA A 15 5.98 -1.15 14.49
N THR A 16 6.58 -1.82 15.46
CA THR A 16 8.01 -1.74 15.74
C THR A 16 8.68 -3.08 15.43
N LEU A 17 10.01 -3.08 15.26
CA LEU A 17 10.76 -4.31 14.99
C LEU A 17 10.87 -5.23 16.22
N ASP A 18 10.64 -4.72 17.42
CA ASP A 18 10.55 -5.49 18.66
C ASP A 18 9.12 -5.95 18.98
N LYS A 19 8.24 -5.98 17.95
CA LYS A 19 6.89 -6.55 17.95
C LYS A 19 5.82 -5.78 18.73
N ARG A 20 6.03 -4.52 19.07
CA ARG A 20 4.97 -3.66 19.59
C ARG A 20 4.05 -3.25 18.42
N LYS A 21 2.76 -3.19 18.69
CA LYS A 21 1.73 -2.99 17.67
C LYS A 21 0.64 -2.08 18.23
N LEU A 22 0.18 -1.13 17.41
CA LEU A 22 -0.94 -0.24 17.71
C LEU A 22 -1.79 -0.09 16.46
N GLU A 23 -3.09 -0.25 16.61
CA GLU A 23 -4.08 0.04 15.58
C GLU A 23 -4.98 1.17 16.05
N LEU A 24 -5.12 2.21 15.24
CA LEU A 24 -6.02 3.32 15.47
C LEU A 24 -7.10 3.32 14.37
N PRO A 25 -8.38 3.08 14.70
CA PRO A 25 -9.48 3.23 13.75
C PRO A 25 -9.48 4.65 13.17
N ARG A 26 -9.58 4.76 11.85
CA ARG A 26 -9.38 6.04 11.14
C ARG A 26 -10.37 7.13 11.55
N GLU A 27 -11.58 6.72 11.88
CA GLU A 27 -12.66 7.60 12.35
C GLU A 27 -12.38 8.24 13.72
N ASN A 28 -11.55 7.60 14.54
CA ASN A 28 -11.24 8.04 15.90
C ASN A 28 -9.95 8.86 15.99
N ILE A 29 -9.23 9.03 14.87
CA ILE A 29 -7.94 9.71 14.89
C ILE A 29 -8.12 11.22 14.93
N VAL A 30 -7.60 11.84 16.00
CA VAL A 30 -7.49 13.29 16.16
C VAL A 30 -6.02 13.68 16.10
N GLU A 31 -5.67 14.63 15.23
CA GLU A 31 -4.27 15.02 14.98
C GLU A 31 -3.49 15.36 16.28
N SER A 32 -4.11 16.06 17.21
CA SER A 32 -3.47 16.49 18.45
C SER A 32 -3.16 15.35 19.42
N SER A 33 -3.81 14.19 19.30
CA SER A 33 -3.59 13.03 20.18
C SER A 33 -2.64 11.99 19.59
N VAL A 34 -2.39 12.00 18.28
CA VAL A 34 -1.64 10.94 17.57
C VAL A 34 -0.31 10.59 18.23
N VAL A 35 0.48 11.59 18.60
CA VAL A 35 1.80 11.37 19.22
C VAL A 35 1.63 10.71 20.58
N HIS A 36 0.68 11.18 21.38
CA HIS A 36 0.36 10.60 22.70
C HIS A 36 -0.14 9.16 22.57
N ASP A 37 -1.10 8.94 21.67
CA ASP A 37 -1.67 7.61 21.40
C ASP A 37 -0.60 6.62 20.95
N MET A 38 0.34 7.09 20.13
CA MET A 38 1.47 6.29 19.67
C MET A 38 2.44 5.96 20.80
N GLU A 39 2.78 6.93 21.67
CA GLU A 39 3.67 6.70 22.83
C GLU A 39 3.04 5.73 23.82
N GLU A 40 1.77 5.91 24.14
CA GLU A 40 1.03 5.07 25.07
C GLU A 40 0.81 3.68 24.50
N GLY A 41 0.23 3.58 23.30
CA GLY A 41 -0.14 2.32 22.68
C GLY A 41 1.05 1.43 22.31
N LEU A 42 2.20 2.04 21.94
CA LEU A 42 3.43 1.30 21.71
C LEU A 42 4.32 1.18 22.97
N ASN A 43 3.90 1.73 24.10
CA ASN A 43 4.68 1.79 25.34
C ASN A 43 6.13 2.23 25.09
N LEU A 44 6.30 3.41 24.49
CA LEU A 44 7.61 4.00 24.20
C LEU A 44 7.54 5.54 24.36
N LYS A 45 8.70 6.18 24.35
CA LYS A 45 8.80 7.63 24.22
C LYS A 45 9.38 8.01 22.87
N LEU A 46 8.84 9.06 22.27
CA LEU A 46 9.21 9.48 20.91
C LEU A 46 10.71 9.87 20.83
N GLU A 47 11.28 10.38 21.90
CA GLU A 47 12.72 10.72 22.02
C GLU A 47 13.66 9.52 21.78
N PHE A 48 13.17 8.27 21.98
CA PHE A 48 13.94 7.05 21.72
C PHE A 48 13.73 6.48 20.33
N VAL A 49 12.87 7.13 19.52
CA VAL A 49 12.63 6.72 18.15
C VAL A 49 13.74 7.26 17.24
N LYS A 50 14.43 6.36 16.56
CA LYS A 50 15.51 6.73 15.63
C LYS A 50 14.98 7.18 14.28
N LEU A 51 13.95 6.50 13.77
CA LEU A 51 13.33 6.86 12.50
C LEU A 51 11.93 6.22 12.38
N ILE A 52 10.99 6.96 11.83
CA ILE A 52 9.64 6.52 11.47
C ILE A 52 9.54 6.39 9.97
N GLY A 53 9.08 5.23 9.46
CA GLY A 53 8.73 5.04 8.04
C GLY A 53 7.25 5.30 7.85
N LEU A 54 6.91 6.39 7.17
CA LEU A 54 5.54 6.80 6.89
C LEU A 54 5.12 6.36 5.50
N THR A 55 3.95 5.74 5.41
CA THR A 55 3.21 5.62 4.16
C THR A 55 2.14 6.71 4.11
N TYR A 56 1.98 7.30 2.95
CA TYR A 56 0.90 8.25 2.71
C TYR A 56 0.40 8.07 1.27
N SER A 57 -0.82 7.61 1.11
CA SER A 57 -1.38 7.18 -0.17
C SER A 57 -1.52 8.28 -1.24
N MET A 58 -1.26 9.52 -0.89
CA MET A 58 -1.33 10.68 -1.79
C MET A 58 0.05 11.19 -2.23
N GLY A 59 1.09 10.39 -2.03
CA GLY A 59 2.47 10.76 -2.27
C GLY A 59 2.97 10.63 -3.70
N ASP A 60 2.11 10.71 -4.74
CA ASP A 60 2.51 10.57 -6.15
C ASP A 60 3.44 11.70 -6.64
N GLY A 61 3.60 12.76 -5.87
CA GLY A 61 4.58 13.82 -6.11
C GLY A 61 5.99 13.54 -5.59
N ILE A 62 6.23 12.35 -4.98
CA ILE A 62 7.54 11.92 -4.52
C ILE A 62 7.94 10.61 -5.20
N THR A 63 9.20 10.54 -5.64
CA THR A 63 9.77 9.38 -6.35
C THR A 63 10.83 8.66 -5.55
N LYS A 64 11.24 9.23 -4.42
CA LYS A 64 12.31 8.74 -3.55
C LYS A 64 11.82 8.61 -2.12
N ILE A 65 12.41 7.71 -1.36
CA ILE A 65 12.27 7.72 0.09
C ILE A 65 12.96 8.96 0.62
N THR A 66 12.19 9.88 1.19
CA THR A 66 12.63 11.23 1.49
C THR A 66 12.35 11.62 2.94
N ASN A 67 13.21 12.43 3.54
CA ASN A 67 12.96 13.00 4.87
C ASN A 67 11.62 13.75 4.89
N ALA A 68 10.74 13.42 5.83
CA ALA A 68 9.39 13.98 5.91
C ALA A 68 9.40 15.53 5.97
N LYS A 69 10.39 16.12 6.61
CA LYS A 69 10.52 17.59 6.72
C LYS A 69 10.85 18.28 5.39
N LYS A 70 11.39 17.54 4.41
CA LYS A 70 11.67 18.05 3.05
C LYS A 70 10.45 17.97 2.13
N VAL A 71 9.45 17.15 2.47
CA VAL A 71 8.27 16.92 1.61
C VAL A 71 7.32 18.11 1.72
N ARG A 72 7.11 18.81 0.61
CA ARG A 72 6.13 19.91 0.53
C ARG A 72 4.74 19.36 0.26
N ASN A 73 3.73 19.98 0.87
CA ASN A 73 2.31 19.68 0.66
C ASN A 73 2.01 18.16 0.64
N ARG A 74 2.60 17.39 1.56
CA ARG A 74 2.43 15.94 1.71
C ARG A 74 2.76 15.13 0.44
N GLY A 75 3.53 15.67 -0.50
CA GLY A 75 3.83 15.03 -1.78
C GLY A 75 2.67 14.99 -2.77
N ILE A 76 1.67 15.84 -2.62
CA ILE A 76 0.51 15.90 -3.51
C ILE A 76 0.90 16.52 -4.85
N LYS A 77 0.63 15.81 -5.96
CA LYS A 77 0.94 16.26 -7.32
C LYS A 77 -0.13 17.21 -7.88
N ALA A 78 -1.39 17.00 -7.54
CA ALA A 78 -2.52 17.77 -8.08
C ALA A 78 -3.48 18.26 -6.98
N VAL A 79 -3.78 19.55 -6.96
CA VAL A 79 -4.63 20.20 -5.94
C VAL A 79 -6.11 19.78 -6.01
N GLY A 80 -6.58 19.34 -7.16
CA GLY A 80 -7.99 18.95 -7.38
C GLY A 80 -8.31 17.47 -7.15
N GLY A 81 -7.31 16.63 -6.92
CA GLY A 81 -7.45 15.18 -6.87
C GLY A 81 -7.56 14.62 -5.46
N ALA A 82 -7.18 13.36 -5.36
CA ALA A 82 -7.09 12.55 -4.15
C ALA A 82 -6.05 13.08 -3.13
N GLY A 83 -5.89 14.34 -2.95
CA GLY A 83 -4.92 14.96 -2.04
C GLY A 83 -5.53 15.90 -1.04
N ARG A 84 -6.86 16.01 -1.01
CA ARG A 84 -7.55 16.74 0.05
C ARG A 84 -7.45 16.00 1.37
N TYR A 85 -7.69 16.70 2.47
CA TYR A 85 -7.81 16.08 3.78
C TYR A 85 -8.80 14.89 3.73
N ILE A 86 -8.32 13.70 4.01
CA ILE A 86 -9.10 12.47 4.05
C ILE A 86 -9.05 11.83 5.45
N GLY A 87 -9.40 12.61 6.43
CA GLY A 87 -9.58 12.16 7.81
C GLY A 87 -8.28 11.68 8.47
N GLY A 88 -8.36 10.60 9.22
CA GLY A 88 -7.32 10.14 10.13
C GLY A 88 -5.94 9.87 9.51
N GLY A 89 -5.87 9.47 8.23
CA GLY A 89 -4.58 9.27 7.57
C GLY A 89 -3.77 10.55 7.41
N THR A 90 -4.44 11.64 7.03
CA THR A 90 -3.82 12.98 6.96
C THR A 90 -3.42 13.48 8.35
N ALA A 91 -4.28 13.25 9.35
CA ALA A 91 -4.00 13.65 10.73
C ALA A 91 -2.74 12.97 11.29
N VAL A 92 -2.53 11.68 11.01
CA VAL A 92 -1.30 10.96 11.40
C VAL A 92 -0.07 11.55 10.73
N TYR A 93 -0.13 11.77 9.40
CA TYR A 93 0.98 12.38 8.69
C TYR A 93 1.33 13.76 9.27
N ASP A 94 0.35 14.63 9.43
CA ASP A 94 0.55 15.99 9.91
C ASP A 94 1.07 16.03 11.35
N ALA A 95 0.56 15.18 12.24
CA ALA A 95 1.04 15.07 13.62
C ALA A 95 2.52 14.66 13.68
N ILE A 96 2.91 13.63 12.93
CA ILE A 96 4.31 13.19 12.89
C ILE A 96 5.20 14.23 12.20
N HIS A 97 4.73 14.85 11.11
CA HIS A 97 5.46 15.92 10.43
C HIS A 97 5.70 17.14 11.33
N LYS A 98 4.74 17.49 12.20
CA LYS A 98 4.87 18.61 13.16
C LYS A 98 5.70 18.25 14.38
N SER A 99 5.79 16.97 14.74
CA SER A 99 6.61 16.51 15.87
C SER A 99 8.10 16.62 15.59
N ASP A 100 8.93 16.45 16.62
CA ASP A 100 10.39 16.42 16.50
C ASP A 100 10.92 15.02 16.11
N ALA A 101 10.04 14.03 15.92
CA ALA A 101 10.46 12.69 15.55
C ALA A 101 11.07 12.65 14.15
N PRO A 102 12.24 12.03 13.99
CA PRO A 102 12.80 11.79 12.66
C PRO A 102 11.87 10.86 11.87
N ALA A 103 11.48 11.28 10.65
CA ALA A 103 10.61 10.48 9.81
C ALA A 103 11.01 10.57 8.33
N ILE A 104 10.81 9.45 7.62
CA ILE A 104 10.88 9.37 6.16
C ILE A 104 9.49 9.08 5.60
N VAL A 105 9.24 9.58 4.39
CA VAL A 105 8.05 9.28 3.62
C VAL A 105 8.42 8.31 2.52
N LEU A 106 7.66 7.21 2.43
CA LEU A 106 7.79 6.22 1.36
C LEU A 106 6.91 6.67 0.18
N PRO A 107 7.43 6.66 -1.05
CA PRO A 107 6.61 6.89 -2.24
C PRO A 107 5.75 5.67 -2.55
N GLY A 108 4.67 5.89 -3.29
CA GLY A 108 3.98 4.83 -4.02
C GLY A 108 4.73 4.43 -5.29
N ILE A 109 4.11 3.56 -6.09
CA ILE A 109 4.57 3.19 -7.42
C ILE A 109 3.71 3.91 -8.44
N HIS A 110 4.33 4.67 -9.32
CA HIS A 110 3.68 5.49 -10.34
C HIS A 110 4.56 5.64 -11.60
N ASP A 111 4.11 6.34 -12.60
CA ASP A 111 4.77 6.50 -13.91
C ASP A 111 6.22 7.04 -13.84
N GLU A 112 6.54 7.83 -12.82
CA GLU A 112 7.91 8.36 -12.61
C GLU A 112 8.80 7.41 -11.78
N SER A 113 8.24 6.30 -11.23
CA SER A 113 8.98 5.32 -10.44
C SER A 113 10.00 4.55 -11.30
N ASN A 114 11.04 4.01 -10.68
CA ASN A 114 12.04 3.18 -11.34
C ASN A 114 11.54 1.74 -11.53
N VAL A 115 10.53 1.56 -12.39
CA VAL A 115 9.90 0.27 -12.74
C VAL A 115 10.19 -0.11 -14.19
N ASP A 116 9.71 -1.25 -14.65
CA ASP A 116 9.74 -1.60 -16.08
C ASP A 116 9.06 -0.50 -16.91
N PHE A 117 9.68 -0.10 -18.00
CA PHE A 117 9.20 1.04 -18.81
C PHE A 117 7.79 0.83 -19.36
N ARG A 118 7.37 -0.42 -19.59
CA ARG A 118 6.03 -0.79 -20.07
C ARG A 118 4.96 -0.56 -19.00
N MET A 119 5.33 -0.69 -17.72
CA MET A 119 4.43 -0.44 -16.59
C MET A 119 4.24 1.06 -16.30
N LYS A 120 5.09 1.93 -16.84
CA LYS A 120 4.95 3.39 -16.75
C LYS A 120 3.79 3.96 -17.56
N PHE A 121 3.09 3.12 -18.31
CA PHE A 121 1.86 3.48 -18.99
C PHE A 121 0.75 3.92 -18.00
N PHE A 122 0.75 3.34 -16.82
CA PHE A 122 -0.20 3.69 -15.76
C PHE A 122 0.36 4.82 -14.88
N SER A 123 -0.42 5.89 -14.71
CA SER A 123 -0.04 7.04 -13.88
C SER A 123 0.13 6.69 -12.40
N HIS A 124 -0.60 5.67 -11.92
CA HIS A 124 -0.52 5.14 -10.56
C HIS A 124 -0.57 3.61 -10.61
N GLY A 125 0.27 2.94 -9.83
CA GLY A 125 0.35 1.48 -9.77
C GLY A 125 0.09 0.93 -8.38
N ALA A 126 0.66 1.53 -7.34
CA ALA A 126 0.44 1.08 -5.97
C ALA A 126 0.73 2.17 -4.95
N SER A 127 -0.06 2.22 -3.91
CA SER A 127 0.14 3.09 -2.76
C SER A 127 1.33 2.66 -1.89
N PRO A 128 1.92 3.58 -1.11
CA PRO A 128 3.18 3.36 -0.38
C PRO A 128 3.17 2.18 0.58
N GLU A 129 2.04 1.84 1.19
CA GLU A 129 1.95 0.69 2.10
C GLU A 129 2.22 -0.64 1.39
N LYS A 130 1.99 -0.72 0.07
CA LYS A 130 2.33 -1.91 -0.72
C LYS A 130 3.84 -2.07 -0.89
N VAL A 131 4.58 -0.95 -0.92
CA VAL A 131 6.05 -0.98 -0.89
C VAL A 131 6.55 -1.55 0.44
N GLY A 132 5.95 -1.10 1.56
CA GLY A 132 6.23 -1.67 2.88
C GLY A 132 5.96 -3.17 2.94
N LEU A 133 4.81 -3.59 2.41
CA LEU A 133 4.41 -5.01 2.39
C LEU A 133 5.36 -5.85 1.51
N ALA A 134 5.75 -5.35 0.33
CA ALA A 134 6.72 -6.02 -0.55
C ALA A 134 8.09 -6.13 0.13
N TYR A 135 8.53 -5.07 0.81
CA TYR A 135 9.78 -5.10 1.56
C TYR A 135 9.75 -6.10 2.71
N TYR A 136 8.60 -6.24 3.38
CA TYR A 136 8.41 -7.29 4.38
C TYR A 136 8.63 -8.69 3.81
N VAL A 137 8.05 -8.98 2.65
CA VAL A 137 8.25 -10.28 1.97
C VAL A 137 9.74 -10.50 1.68
N SER A 138 10.39 -9.56 0.99
CA SER A 138 11.81 -9.67 0.66
C SER A 138 12.70 -9.86 1.89
N LYS A 139 12.40 -9.18 3.00
CA LYS A 139 13.22 -9.20 4.22
C LYS A 139 13.02 -10.43 5.09
N TYR A 140 11.77 -10.85 5.27
CA TYR A 140 11.41 -11.88 6.26
C TYR A 140 11.11 -13.25 5.64
N HIS A 141 10.58 -13.29 4.41
CA HIS A 141 10.46 -14.54 3.65
C HIS A 141 11.70 -14.83 2.81
N LYS A 142 12.57 -13.81 2.60
CA LYS A 142 13.81 -13.89 1.80
C LYS A 142 13.55 -14.23 0.33
N ASP A 143 12.36 -13.98 -0.14
CA ASP A 143 12.01 -14.11 -1.54
C ASP A 143 12.50 -12.89 -2.31
N ARG A 144 13.12 -13.14 -3.47
CA ARG A 144 13.63 -12.12 -4.38
C ARG A 144 12.73 -11.89 -5.57
N ASP A 145 11.96 -12.93 -5.91
CA ASP A 145 11.09 -12.98 -7.08
C ASP A 145 9.70 -13.40 -6.60
N PHE A 146 8.72 -12.51 -6.66
CA PHE A 146 7.38 -12.79 -6.18
C PHE A 146 6.33 -11.85 -6.78
N ILE A 147 5.09 -12.28 -6.67
CA ILE A 147 3.93 -11.41 -6.85
C ILE A 147 3.26 -11.24 -5.49
N LEU A 148 2.99 -9.99 -5.15
CA LEU A 148 2.20 -9.61 -3.99
C LEU A 148 0.85 -9.11 -4.49
N CYS A 149 -0.24 -9.70 -3.99
CA CYS A 149 -1.60 -9.23 -4.24
C CYS A 149 -2.26 -8.89 -2.91
N ASP A 150 -2.60 -7.62 -2.71
CA ASP A 150 -3.36 -7.16 -1.55
C ASP A 150 -4.85 -7.11 -1.92
N VAL A 151 -5.65 -7.93 -1.26
CA VAL A 151 -7.10 -8.01 -1.45
C VAL A 151 -7.79 -7.49 -0.19
N SER A 152 -8.29 -6.26 -0.26
CA SER A 152 -8.90 -5.58 0.88
C SER A 152 -10.05 -4.66 0.44
N SER A 153 -10.12 -3.44 0.93
CA SER A 153 -11.05 -2.42 0.43
C SER A 153 -10.87 -2.19 -1.07
N ASN A 154 -9.65 -2.26 -1.55
CA ASN A 154 -9.25 -2.34 -2.94
C ASN A 154 -8.44 -3.61 -3.20
N THR A 155 -8.22 -3.96 -4.46
CA THR A 155 -7.28 -5.02 -4.88
C THR A 155 -6.14 -4.35 -5.63
N VAL A 156 -4.89 -4.63 -5.21
CA VAL A 156 -3.68 -4.09 -5.82
C VAL A 156 -2.63 -5.19 -5.90
N SER A 157 -2.10 -5.40 -7.08
CA SER A 157 -1.05 -6.42 -7.30
C SER A 157 0.24 -5.79 -7.80
N LEU A 158 1.39 -6.28 -7.32
CA LEU A 158 2.70 -5.86 -7.78
C LEU A 158 3.64 -7.05 -8.03
N ALA A 159 4.55 -6.88 -8.99
CA ALA A 159 5.57 -7.86 -9.33
C ALA A 159 6.95 -7.40 -8.84
N VAL A 160 7.70 -8.32 -8.27
CA VAL A 160 9.08 -8.13 -7.81
C VAL A 160 9.96 -9.18 -8.47
N ALA A 161 11.07 -8.74 -9.07
CA ALA A 161 12.16 -9.64 -9.48
C ALA A 161 13.51 -9.09 -9.02
N GLU A 162 14.40 -9.98 -8.62
CA GLU A 162 15.73 -9.65 -8.08
C GLU A 162 15.67 -8.62 -6.92
N SER A 163 14.63 -8.73 -6.10
CA SER A 163 14.33 -7.80 -5.00
C SER A 163 14.02 -6.35 -5.44
N ARG A 164 13.61 -6.15 -6.70
CA ARG A 164 13.21 -4.87 -7.27
C ARG A 164 11.75 -4.90 -7.71
N ILE A 165 10.98 -3.87 -7.41
CA ILE A 165 9.61 -3.72 -7.91
C ILE A 165 9.66 -3.42 -9.40
N LEU A 166 9.02 -4.28 -10.20
CA LEU A 166 8.95 -4.14 -11.66
C LEU A 166 7.76 -3.32 -12.12
N GLY A 167 6.67 -3.34 -11.36
CA GLY A 167 5.43 -2.64 -11.67
C GLY A 167 4.28 -3.13 -10.81
N ALA A 168 3.14 -2.46 -10.94
CA ALA A 168 1.93 -2.78 -10.20
C ALA A 168 0.68 -2.50 -11.04
N ILE A 169 -0.43 -3.13 -10.66
CA ILE A 169 -1.78 -2.87 -11.20
C ILE A 169 -2.65 -2.39 -10.04
N ASP A 170 -3.14 -1.16 -10.15
CA ASP A 170 -4.00 -0.56 -9.13
C ASP A 170 -5.47 -0.91 -9.32
N ALA A 171 -6.22 -0.90 -8.24
CA ALA A 171 -7.65 -1.19 -8.21
C ALA A 171 -8.52 -0.29 -9.13
N ALA A 172 -8.05 0.92 -9.43
CA ALA A 172 -8.73 1.80 -10.37
C ALA A 172 -8.74 1.28 -11.81
N ILE A 173 -7.84 0.34 -12.12
CA ILE A 173 -7.60 -0.16 -13.49
C ILE A 173 -8.39 -1.42 -13.75
N PHE A 174 -8.37 -2.42 -12.84
CA PHE A 174 -8.90 -3.73 -13.17
C PHE A 174 -9.63 -4.44 -12.02
N ALA A 175 -8.94 -5.01 -11.04
CA ALA A 175 -9.56 -5.89 -10.06
C ALA A 175 -10.34 -5.09 -9.00
N PRO A 176 -11.63 -5.41 -8.77
CA PRO A 176 -12.39 -4.77 -7.71
C PRO A 176 -11.88 -5.23 -6.34
N GLY A 177 -11.97 -4.33 -5.36
CA GLY A 177 -11.90 -4.69 -3.94
C GLY A 177 -13.30 -4.81 -3.33
N VAL A 178 -13.35 -4.87 -2.00
CA VAL A 178 -14.62 -4.97 -1.28
C VAL A 178 -15.46 -3.69 -1.46
N THR A 179 -14.86 -2.52 -1.27
CA THR A 179 -15.55 -1.21 -1.32
C THR A 179 -15.13 -0.36 -2.51
N GLN A 180 -13.90 -0.45 -2.94
CA GLN A 180 -13.30 0.36 -4.00
C GLN A 180 -13.08 -0.50 -5.25
N GLY A 181 -13.09 0.12 -6.42
CA GLY A 181 -12.93 -0.67 -7.65
C GLY A 181 -12.75 0.16 -8.89
N PRO A 182 -12.67 -0.52 -10.05
CA PRO A 182 -12.29 0.12 -11.29
C PRO A 182 -13.29 1.20 -11.73
N LEU A 183 -12.76 2.19 -12.42
CA LEU A 183 -13.56 3.19 -13.13
C LEU A 183 -14.03 2.57 -14.46
N ASP A 184 -15.10 1.77 -14.37
CA ASP A 184 -15.73 1.17 -15.54
C ASP A 184 -16.46 2.22 -16.41
N LEU A 185 -16.96 1.81 -17.55
CA LEU A 185 -17.62 2.73 -18.49
C LEU A 185 -18.80 3.50 -17.87
N GLN A 186 -19.54 2.87 -16.95
CA GLN A 186 -20.65 3.56 -16.28
C GLN A 186 -20.11 4.60 -15.29
N ALA A 187 -19.09 4.26 -14.51
CA ALA A 187 -18.43 5.20 -13.60
C ALA A 187 -17.85 6.42 -14.36
N ILE A 188 -17.25 6.20 -15.53
CA ILE A 188 -16.75 7.29 -16.39
C ILE A 188 -17.90 8.20 -16.83
N ARG A 189 -19.03 7.64 -17.27
CA ARG A 189 -20.21 8.42 -17.69
C ARG A 189 -20.82 9.22 -16.55
N ASP A 190 -20.90 8.64 -15.35
CA ASP A 190 -21.43 9.29 -14.17
C ASP A 190 -20.55 10.47 -13.74
N VAL A 191 -19.22 10.32 -13.85
CA VAL A 191 -18.27 11.40 -13.60
C VAL A 191 -18.38 12.50 -14.69
N ASP A 192 -18.43 12.13 -15.95
CA ASP A 192 -18.51 13.07 -17.07
C ASP A 192 -19.82 13.89 -17.06
N SER A 193 -20.92 13.26 -16.63
CA SER A 193 -22.21 13.94 -16.46
C SER A 193 -22.34 14.77 -15.17
N GLY A 194 -21.34 14.71 -14.28
CA GLY A 194 -21.36 15.42 -13.00
C GLY A 194 -22.25 14.79 -11.93
N LEU A 195 -22.72 13.56 -12.13
CA LEU A 195 -23.52 12.82 -11.13
C LEU A 195 -22.67 12.43 -9.90
N MET A 196 -21.38 12.23 -10.09
CA MET A 196 -20.43 11.97 -9.00
C MET A 196 -19.03 12.45 -9.37
N THR A 197 -18.17 12.58 -8.38
CA THR A 197 -16.74 12.80 -8.59
C THR A 197 -16.02 11.49 -8.92
N ALA A 198 -14.83 11.56 -9.53
CA ALA A 198 -14.01 10.37 -9.78
C ALA A 198 -13.65 9.63 -8.47
N ASN A 199 -13.44 10.38 -7.38
CA ASN A 199 -13.16 9.79 -6.08
C ASN A 199 -14.37 9.05 -5.48
N GLU A 200 -15.57 9.57 -5.63
CA GLU A 200 -16.80 8.86 -5.24
C GLU A 200 -17.03 7.63 -6.09
N ALA A 201 -16.83 7.71 -7.40
CA ALA A 201 -16.94 6.57 -8.32
C ALA A 201 -15.96 5.45 -7.93
N PHE A 202 -14.70 5.78 -7.66
CA PHE A 202 -13.71 4.81 -7.19
C PHE A 202 -14.06 4.23 -5.83
N SER A 203 -14.39 5.08 -4.85
CA SER A 203 -14.67 4.67 -3.46
C SER A 203 -15.90 3.79 -3.31
N SER A 204 -16.86 3.90 -4.24
CA SER A 204 -18.07 3.07 -4.30
C SER A 204 -18.01 2.01 -5.40
N GLY A 205 -16.89 1.89 -6.11
CA GLY A 205 -16.72 1.02 -7.27
C GLY A 205 -16.59 -0.48 -6.94
N GLY A 206 -16.42 -0.85 -5.67
CA GLY A 206 -16.19 -2.23 -5.24
C GLY A 206 -17.43 -3.12 -5.28
N LEU A 207 -17.23 -4.37 -4.84
CA LEU A 207 -18.27 -5.40 -4.96
C LEU A 207 -19.47 -5.19 -4.05
N LEU A 208 -19.35 -4.45 -2.95
CA LEU A 208 -20.49 -4.14 -2.08
C LEU A 208 -21.64 -3.41 -2.83
N LYS A 209 -21.34 -2.66 -3.89
CA LYS A 209 -22.35 -2.00 -4.74
C LYS A 209 -23.25 -3.00 -5.50
N ARG A 210 -22.87 -4.27 -5.60
CA ARG A 210 -23.50 -5.24 -6.48
C ARG A 210 -24.54 -6.13 -5.79
N SER A 211 -24.77 -5.98 -4.50
CA SER A 211 -25.71 -6.81 -3.72
C SER A 211 -25.47 -8.32 -3.91
N LEU A 212 -24.21 -8.72 -3.98
CA LEU A 212 -23.80 -10.11 -4.11
C LEU A 212 -23.94 -10.85 -2.77
N SER A 213 -24.14 -12.17 -2.83
CA SER A 213 -23.94 -13.01 -1.65
C SER A 213 -22.47 -12.97 -1.21
N GLU A 214 -22.17 -13.28 0.06
CA GLU A 214 -20.77 -13.33 0.53
C GLU A 214 -19.95 -14.34 -0.29
N HIS A 215 -20.54 -15.47 -0.65
CA HIS A 215 -19.90 -16.50 -1.49
C HIS A 215 -19.53 -15.93 -2.87
N ASP A 216 -20.48 -15.29 -3.56
CA ASP A 216 -20.23 -14.73 -4.90
C ASP A 216 -19.25 -13.57 -4.87
N MET A 217 -19.26 -12.77 -3.80
CA MET A 217 -18.29 -11.71 -3.60
C MET A 217 -16.87 -12.28 -3.44
N ILE A 218 -16.70 -13.31 -2.61
CA ILE A 218 -15.39 -13.96 -2.42
C ILE A 218 -14.93 -14.63 -3.72
N ALA A 219 -15.81 -15.31 -4.45
CA ALA A 219 -15.48 -15.91 -5.73
C ALA A 219 -15.06 -14.87 -6.77
N THR A 220 -15.75 -13.72 -6.81
CA THR A 220 -15.42 -12.63 -7.72
C THR A 220 -14.08 -12.00 -7.37
N LEU A 221 -13.80 -11.73 -6.09
CA LEU A 221 -12.51 -11.23 -5.64
C LEU A 221 -11.37 -12.19 -6.01
N ALA A 222 -11.56 -13.49 -5.73
CA ALA A 222 -10.55 -14.51 -6.02
C ALA A 222 -10.23 -14.60 -7.52
N LEU A 223 -11.26 -14.60 -8.37
CA LEU A 223 -11.08 -14.65 -9.82
C LEU A 223 -10.30 -13.44 -10.35
N HIS A 224 -10.71 -12.23 -9.99
CA HIS A 224 -10.06 -11.02 -10.51
C HIS A 224 -8.63 -10.85 -9.95
N ALA A 225 -8.40 -11.19 -8.68
CA ALA A 225 -7.05 -11.23 -8.13
C ALA A 225 -6.16 -12.27 -8.85
N ALA A 226 -6.68 -13.46 -9.15
CA ALA A 226 -5.95 -14.47 -9.91
C ALA A 226 -5.63 -13.99 -11.34
N MET A 227 -6.54 -13.25 -12.00
CA MET A 227 -6.29 -12.65 -13.32
C MET A 227 -5.17 -11.61 -13.25
N GLU A 228 -5.13 -10.73 -12.25
CA GLU A 228 -4.03 -9.76 -12.07
C GLU A 228 -2.70 -10.45 -11.80
N ILE A 229 -2.69 -11.45 -10.92
CA ILE A 229 -1.49 -12.25 -10.63
C ILE A 229 -0.97 -12.87 -11.92
N ASN A 230 -1.83 -13.51 -12.72
CA ASN A 230 -1.44 -14.10 -14.00
C ASN A 230 -0.93 -13.05 -14.99
N ALA A 231 -1.53 -11.86 -15.04
CA ALA A 231 -1.04 -10.76 -15.87
C ALA A 231 0.39 -10.35 -15.47
N LEU A 232 0.67 -10.22 -14.18
CA LEU A 232 2.00 -9.87 -13.68
C LEU A 232 3.01 -11.04 -13.82
N GLN A 233 2.56 -12.29 -13.82
CA GLN A 233 3.43 -13.43 -14.17
C GLN A 233 3.97 -13.33 -15.59
N VAL A 234 3.22 -12.74 -16.51
CA VAL A 234 3.74 -12.48 -17.89
C VAL A 234 4.95 -11.55 -17.83
N LEU A 235 4.87 -10.49 -17.00
CA LEU A 235 6.00 -9.58 -16.80
C LEU A 235 7.21 -10.30 -16.15
N LEU A 236 6.99 -11.13 -15.14
CA LEU A 236 8.07 -11.88 -14.47
C LEU A 236 8.82 -12.81 -15.41
N ARG A 237 8.15 -13.43 -16.39
CA ARG A 237 8.79 -14.33 -17.36
C ARG A 237 9.86 -13.62 -18.17
N ASP A 238 9.68 -12.34 -18.50
CA ASP A 238 10.69 -11.55 -19.23
C ASP A 238 11.96 -11.33 -18.39
N TYR A 239 11.87 -11.48 -17.09
CA TYR A 239 13.00 -11.43 -16.15
C TYR A 239 13.49 -12.83 -15.76
N SER A 240 13.03 -13.89 -16.45
CA SER A 240 13.35 -15.30 -16.17
C SER A 240 13.04 -15.70 -14.71
N ALA A 241 12.08 -15.02 -14.08
CA ALA A 241 11.69 -15.24 -12.71
C ALA A 241 10.41 -16.10 -12.63
N GLN A 242 10.41 -17.04 -11.69
CA GLN A 242 9.20 -17.75 -11.24
C GLN A 242 8.96 -17.32 -9.80
N GLY A 243 8.00 -16.42 -9.61
CA GLY A 243 7.77 -15.82 -8.32
C GLY A 243 6.81 -16.62 -7.44
N SER A 244 7.12 -16.67 -6.15
CA SER A 244 6.15 -17.06 -5.11
C SER A 244 4.98 -16.06 -5.09
N ILE A 245 3.82 -16.48 -4.59
CA ILE A 245 2.64 -15.63 -4.50
C ILE A 245 2.34 -15.34 -3.04
N PHE A 246 2.25 -14.05 -2.71
CA PHE A 246 1.88 -13.56 -1.39
C PHE A 246 0.58 -12.79 -1.44
N LEU A 247 -0.29 -13.03 -0.46
CA LEU A 247 -1.57 -12.35 -0.32
C LEU A 247 -1.56 -11.47 0.92
N GLY A 248 -1.84 -10.20 0.74
CA GLY A 248 -2.11 -9.23 1.79
C GLY A 248 -3.59 -8.86 1.86
N GLY A 249 -3.95 -8.06 2.86
CA GLY A 249 -5.26 -7.45 2.97
C GLY A 249 -6.30 -8.26 3.76
N SER A 250 -7.37 -7.59 4.14
CA SER A 250 -8.40 -8.14 5.03
C SER A 250 -9.22 -9.29 4.43
N ALA A 251 -9.27 -9.40 3.10
CA ALA A 251 -9.95 -10.49 2.42
C ALA A 251 -9.02 -11.64 2.00
N ALA A 252 -7.70 -11.50 2.17
CA ALA A 252 -6.70 -12.47 1.71
C ALA A 252 -6.99 -13.92 2.15
N ALA A 253 -7.26 -14.13 3.44
CA ALA A 253 -7.55 -15.45 3.97
C ALA A 253 -8.85 -16.05 3.41
N LYS A 254 -9.85 -15.21 3.11
CA LYS A 254 -11.15 -15.65 2.57
C LYS A 254 -11.05 -16.07 1.11
N VAL A 255 -10.24 -15.35 0.31
CA VAL A 255 -10.10 -15.63 -1.13
C VAL A 255 -9.10 -16.74 -1.43
N LYS A 256 -8.16 -17.03 -0.49
CA LYS A 256 -7.01 -17.91 -0.72
C LYS A 256 -7.36 -19.24 -1.41
N VAL A 257 -8.33 -19.97 -0.91
CA VAL A 257 -8.64 -21.32 -1.42
C VAL A 257 -9.04 -21.26 -2.89
N LEU A 258 -10.02 -20.43 -3.24
CA LEU A 258 -10.47 -20.26 -4.63
C LEU A 258 -9.39 -19.65 -5.53
N LEU A 259 -8.60 -18.72 -4.99
CA LEU A 259 -7.50 -18.11 -5.72
C LEU A 259 -6.41 -19.15 -6.05
N ASP A 260 -6.02 -19.98 -5.09
CA ASP A 260 -5.04 -21.05 -5.30
C ASP A 260 -5.54 -22.09 -6.33
N GLU A 261 -6.84 -22.41 -6.32
CA GLU A 261 -7.45 -23.25 -7.34
C GLU A 261 -7.38 -22.62 -8.73
N HIS A 262 -7.69 -21.33 -8.87
CA HIS A 262 -7.57 -20.62 -10.16
C HIS A 262 -6.14 -20.56 -10.68
N LEU A 263 -5.17 -20.43 -9.78
CA LEU A 263 -3.75 -20.32 -10.15
C LEU A 263 -3.06 -21.67 -10.34
N GLY A 264 -3.64 -22.76 -9.81
CA GLY A 264 -3.01 -24.07 -9.79
C GLY A 264 -1.75 -24.15 -8.93
N THR A 265 -1.59 -23.23 -7.98
CA THR A 265 -0.43 -23.14 -7.08
C THR A 265 -0.85 -22.55 -5.74
N SER A 266 -0.04 -22.77 -4.70
CA SER A 266 -0.34 -22.27 -3.36
C SER A 266 0.25 -20.88 -3.14
N SER A 267 -0.55 -19.99 -2.56
CA SER A 267 -0.13 -18.67 -2.10
C SER A 267 0.12 -18.65 -0.58
N THR A 268 0.83 -17.64 -0.12
CA THR A 268 1.10 -17.39 1.31
C THR A 268 0.35 -16.15 1.77
N VAL A 269 -0.49 -16.28 2.79
CA VAL A 269 -1.20 -15.14 3.39
C VAL A 269 -0.29 -14.45 4.40
N LEU A 270 -0.18 -13.13 4.29
CA LEU A 270 0.59 -12.27 5.18
C LEU A 270 -0.26 -11.79 6.37
N ASP A 271 0.40 -11.55 7.50
CA ASP A 271 -0.21 -10.95 8.69
C ASP A 271 -0.59 -9.48 8.42
N GLN A 272 -1.66 -9.01 9.05
CA GLN A 272 -2.15 -7.63 8.93
C GLN A 272 -1.14 -6.55 9.35
N TRP A 273 -0.10 -6.93 10.07
CA TRP A 273 0.98 -6.05 10.53
C TRP A 273 2.19 -6.02 9.60
N SER A 274 2.19 -6.85 8.57
CA SER A 274 3.33 -7.04 7.68
C SER A 274 3.72 -5.74 6.97
N ALA A 275 2.75 -4.92 6.52
CA ALA A 275 3.02 -3.63 5.89
C ALA A 275 3.72 -2.66 6.85
N ALA A 276 3.16 -2.44 8.04
CA ALA A 276 3.77 -1.58 9.05
C ALA A 276 5.15 -2.10 9.50
N THR A 277 5.30 -3.42 9.68
CA THR A 277 6.60 -4.02 10.03
C THR A 277 7.63 -3.82 8.91
N GLY A 278 7.21 -3.96 7.66
CA GLY A 278 8.06 -3.67 6.50
C GLY A 278 8.52 -2.22 6.44
N CYS A 279 7.62 -1.26 6.72
CA CYS A 279 7.97 0.16 6.82
C CYS A 279 8.97 0.44 7.95
N ALA A 280 8.84 -0.24 9.11
CA ALA A 280 9.82 -0.15 10.20
C ALA A 280 11.18 -0.72 9.79
N ALA A 281 11.20 -1.80 9.01
CA ALA A 281 12.43 -2.39 8.48
C ALA A 281 13.10 -1.46 7.45
N ILE A 282 12.31 -0.83 6.57
CA ILE A 282 12.81 0.21 5.65
C ILE A 282 13.45 1.36 6.45
N ALA A 283 12.76 1.87 7.47
CA ALA A 283 13.29 2.93 8.31
C ALA A 283 14.63 2.52 8.97
N LYS A 284 14.75 1.29 9.43
CA LYS A 284 16.01 0.77 9.99
C LYS A 284 17.13 0.72 8.97
N ASP A 285 16.85 0.22 7.77
CA ASP A 285 17.89 0.05 6.76
C ASP A 285 18.31 1.41 6.16
N VAL A 286 17.37 2.36 5.99
CA VAL A 286 17.68 3.76 5.62
C VAL A 286 18.55 4.43 6.69
N TRP A 287 18.21 4.27 7.96
CA TRP A 287 19.05 4.76 9.06
C TRP A 287 20.45 4.12 9.06
N GLY A 288 20.55 2.88 8.61
CA GLY A 288 21.80 2.14 8.44
C GLY A 288 22.60 2.53 7.19
N GLY A 289 22.11 3.47 6.38
CA GLY A 289 22.80 3.98 5.20
C GLY A 289 22.40 3.31 3.88
N ALA A 290 21.26 2.61 3.82
CA ALA A 290 20.76 2.08 2.55
C ALA A 290 20.46 3.24 1.58
N LEU A 291 20.94 3.13 0.35
CA LEU A 291 20.75 4.12 -0.72
C LEU A 291 19.65 3.74 -1.71
N ASP A 292 19.18 2.51 -1.62
CA ASP A 292 18.12 1.94 -2.45
C ASP A 292 17.30 0.94 -1.65
N ILE A 293 15.99 0.98 -1.85
CA ILE A 293 15.02 0.03 -1.29
C ILE A 293 14.15 -0.48 -2.44
N MET A 294 14.37 -1.71 -2.88
CA MET A 294 13.61 -2.38 -3.94
C MET A 294 13.54 -1.58 -5.26
N GLY A 295 14.61 -0.88 -5.62
CA GLY A 295 14.67 -0.03 -6.81
C GLY A 295 14.24 1.43 -6.54
N ILE A 296 13.83 1.77 -5.33
CA ILE A 296 13.46 3.13 -4.93
C ILE A 296 14.68 3.79 -4.27
N GLN A 297 15.15 4.89 -4.85
CA GLN A 297 16.26 5.65 -4.29
C GLN A 297 15.92 6.28 -2.95
N VAL A 298 16.93 6.43 -2.10
CA VAL A 298 16.83 7.10 -0.79
C VAL A 298 17.52 8.45 -0.84
N ASP A 299 16.81 9.49 -0.38
CA ASP A 299 17.30 10.87 -0.19
C ASP A 299 16.96 11.33 1.25
N PHE A 300 17.71 10.77 2.21
CA PHE A 300 17.49 10.98 3.65
C PHE A 300 18.59 11.83 4.30
#